data_016e64804b3d1183ea0520f39b9bf111
#
_entry.id   016e64804b3d1183ea0520f39b9bf111
#
_cell.length_a   1.000
_cell.length_b   1.000
_cell.length_c   1.000
_cell.angle_alpha   90.00
_cell.angle_beta   90.00
_cell.angle_gamma   90.00
#
_symmetry.space_group_name_H-M   'P 1'
#
loop_
_entity.id
_entity.type
_entity.pdbx_description
1 polymer ?
#
loop_
_entity_poly.entity_id
_entity_poly.type
_entity_poly.pdbx_seq_one_letter_code
_entity_poly.pdbx_strand_id
1 'polypeptide(L)'
;MRNKKRILALLLAGVLAFGGLPITASAANNVRDGARPANGTTVSQPFPEKLFLGEHNSTNGYTRFRIPALTTAADGTLVAATDIRWDKCGDGGGIDTVVSRSTDDGENWSYTVANYLGDNGNKFNYYSSAFIDAALVTKGDAIYMACDLYPAAIGLNSAAYAPKTGSTGYDANGNLLLAAVTEDVNGVSNSALRSVASFSYHLEKKSDATADSYYEIKDNEGNTVAGYVIDDHFNIKSIEGENAVDTNLFCGDSPYFPYPTDFIYIVKSTDNGATWSAPQLANVKKESEQTLLVGPGRGIVTSTGRIMFTCYEFTGGDKNSSIIYSDDNGATWHRGASMSAISSEAVMTEADGRVYMFVRRQNVYYVSEDNGTTWSGPKSMGISYNNNCQLTAITYSKKVNGKTAILFAGPSDTSARNSGRIWLGLVQENGSIQWQSDPYVVTNGSHYAYSCITELKNGDLGLLYEYDDNKLQFEKLAFEDVAPNVSTDRVWVTDENDKVVKSAVMKPDQTVSYKVNTSKEDANVQVSSSNRAVVGATYKDGKLTLKARSNVTGLKQVKVTVTSEDESVVMNITVTDSEN
;
A
#
# COMPACT_ATOMS: atom_id res chain seq x y z
N MET A 1 9.43 -49.73 48.27
CA MET A 1 9.10 -48.36 47.96
C MET A 1 10.23 -47.66 47.18
N ARG A 2 10.58 -48.13 45.98
CA ARG A 2 11.70 -47.55 45.20
C ARG A 2 11.48 -47.53 43.68
N ASN A 3 10.24 -47.71 43.22
CA ASN A 3 9.96 -47.76 41.76
C ASN A 3 8.84 -46.83 41.25
N LYS A 4 8.42 -45.83 42.06
CA LYS A 4 7.40 -44.86 41.60
C LYS A 4 7.93 -43.46 41.21
N LYS A 5 9.23 -43.19 41.38
CA LYS A 5 9.84 -41.88 41.02
C LYS A 5 10.54 -41.84 39.65
N ARG A 6 10.64 -42.99 38.94
CA ARG A 6 11.26 -42.99 37.59
C ARG A 6 10.29 -42.94 36.43
N ILE A 7 8.99 -43.09 36.66
CA ILE A 7 7.97 -43.05 35.59
C ILE A 7 7.44 -41.62 35.36
N LEU A 8 7.58 -40.72 36.35
CA LEU A 8 7.12 -39.33 36.19
C LEU A 8 8.12 -38.43 35.46
N ALA A 9 9.38 -38.83 35.36
CA ALA A 9 10.41 -38.07 34.64
C ALA A 9 10.50 -38.39 33.14
N LEU A 10 9.91 -39.50 32.70
CA LEU A 10 9.85 -39.87 31.27
C LEU A 10 8.57 -39.40 30.56
N LEU A 11 7.56 -38.96 31.30
CA LEU A 11 6.35 -38.37 30.72
C LEU A 11 6.42 -36.83 30.52
N LEU A 12 7.37 -36.15 31.17
CA LEU A 12 7.65 -34.73 30.91
C LEU A 12 8.67 -34.50 29.79
N ALA A 13 9.43 -35.50 29.36
CA ALA A 13 10.38 -35.37 28.26
C ALA A 13 9.77 -35.72 26.90
N GLY A 14 8.56 -36.26 26.86
CA GLY A 14 7.86 -36.66 25.64
C GLY A 14 6.89 -35.63 25.09
N VAL A 15 6.64 -34.54 25.81
CA VAL A 15 5.71 -33.45 25.39
C VAL A 15 6.46 -32.23 24.82
N LEU A 16 7.80 -32.24 24.90
CA LEU A 16 8.63 -31.16 24.37
C LEU A 16 9.21 -31.41 22.97
N ALA A 17 8.77 -32.44 22.28
CA ALA A 17 9.26 -32.80 20.94
C ALA A 17 8.17 -32.85 19.84
N PHE A 18 6.96 -32.40 20.13
CA PHE A 18 6.03 -32.06 19.06
C PHE A 18 6.06 -30.53 18.89
N GLY A 19 6.63 -30.18 17.77
CA GLY A 19 6.88 -28.89 17.26
C GLY A 19 5.99 -27.83 17.85
N GLY A 20 6.60 -26.85 18.44
CA GLY A 20 5.95 -25.56 18.48
C GLY A 20 5.46 -25.28 17.08
N LEU A 21 4.18 -25.50 16.83
CA LEU A 21 3.49 -24.59 15.95
C LEU A 21 3.99 -23.23 16.41
N PRO A 22 4.56 -22.40 15.54
CA PRO A 22 4.71 -21.03 15.93
C PRO A 22 3.33 -20.70 16.49
N ILE A 23 3.29 -20.38 17.76
CA ILE A 23 2.25 -19.50 18.23
C ILE A 23 2.49 -18.36 17.28
N THR A 24 1.74 -18.32 16.18
CA THR A 24 1.57 -17.11 15.44
C THR A 24 1.24 -16.16 16.55
N ALA A 25 2.19 -15.29 16.89
CA ALA A 25 1.86 -14.15 17.64
C ALA A 25 0.68 -13.63 16.86
N SER A 26 -0.50 -13.93 17.32
CA SER A 26 -1.65 -13.42 16.71
C SER A 26 -1.32 -11.95 16.64
N ALA A 27 -1.59 -11.36 15.56
CA ALA A 27 -1.63 -9.93 15.47
C ALA A 27 -2.65 -9.47 16.51
N ALA A 28 -2.36 -9.75 17.72
CA ALA A 28 -3.28 -9.62 18.79
C ALA A 28 -3.08 -8.25 19.34
N ASN A 29 -3.29 -7.31 18.47
CA ASN A 29 -3.39 -5.95 18.90
C ASN A 29 -4.68 -5.71 19.64
N ASN A 30 -5.36 -6.75 20.15
CA ASN A 30 -6.70 -6.49 20.56
C ASN A 30 -7.27 -7.62 21.33
N VAL A 31 -8.10 -7.20 22.14
CA VAL A 31 -8.78 -7.87 23.19
C VAL A 31 -9.96 -8.71 22.77
N ARG A 32 -10.44 -8.59 21.53
CA ARG A 32 -11.73 -9.17 21.15
C ARG A 32 -11.56 -10.36 20.23
N ASP A 33 -10.79 -11.33 20.70
CA ASP A 33 -10.40 -12.51 19.94
C ASP A 33 -11.56 -13.35 19.41
N GLY A 34 -12.69 -13.38 20.09
CA GLY A 34 -13.85 -14.15 19.66
C GLY A 34 -14.48 -13.68 18.35
N ALA A 35 -14.06 -12.53 17.88
CA ALA A 35 -14.59 -11.90 16.70
C ALA A 35 -13.76 -12.14 15.44
N ARG A 36 -12.61 -12.80 15.51
CA ARG A 36 -11.72 -12.95 14.36
C ARG A 36 -12.13 -14.04 13.41
N PRO A 37 -12.03 -13.80 12.10
CA PRO A 37 -12.06 -14.88 11.13
C PRO A 37 -10.92 -15.88 11.38
N ALA A 38 -11.17 -17.16 11.10
CA ALA A 38 -10.17 -18.20 11.25
C ALA A 38 -8.98 -17.97 10.31
N ASN A 39 -7.77 -17.91 10.86
CA ASN A 39 -6.54 -17.80 10.08
C ASN A 39 -6.29 -19.07 9.25
N GLY A 40 -5.60 -18.92 8.12
CA GLY A 40 -5.06 -20.05 7.35
C GLY A 40 -5.99 -20.63 6.29
N THR A 41 -7.14 -20.01 6.02
CA THR A 41 -7.96 -20.39 4.87
C THR A 41 -7.31 -19.89 3.58
N THR A 42 -7.04 -20.80 2.63
CA THR A 42 -6.49 -20.47 1.32
C THR A 42 -7.61 -20.12 0.36
N VAL A 43 -7.46 -19.03 -0.37
CA VAL A 43 -8.45 -18.50 -1.32
C VAL A 43 -7.75 -17.93 -2.56
N SER A 44 -8.46 -17.82 -3.69
CA SER A 44 -7.92 -17.34 -4.96
C SER A 44 -7.90 -15.82 -5.12
N GLN A 45 -8.52 -15.09 -4.20
CA GLN A 45 -8.49 -13.63 -4.15
C GLN A 45 -8.17 -13.18 -2.72
N PRO A 46 -7.48 -12.05 -2.51
CA PRO A 46 -7.00 -11.66 -1.18
C PRO A 46 -8.13 -11.45 -0.16
N PHE A 47 -9.29 -10.96 -0.60
CA PHE A 47 -10.39 -10.57 0.30
C PHE A 47 -11.75 -11.03 -0.26
N PRO A 48 -12.03 -12.34 -0.28
CA PRO A 48 -13.31 -12.84 -0.77
C PRO A 48 -14.43 -12.56 0.25
N GLU A 49 -15.50 -11.96 -0.23
CA GLU A 49 -16.66 -11.52 0.57
C GLU A 49 -17.20 -12.59 1.52
N LYS A 50 -17.24 -13.84 1.07
CA LYS A 50 -17.80 -14.95 1.85
C LYS A 50 -16.97 -15.39 3.06
N LEU A 51 -15.71 -14.99 3.11
CA LEU A 51 -14.78 -15.48 4.13
C LEU A 51 -15.07 -14.92 5.53
N PHE A 52 -15.67 -13.74 5.58
CA PHE A 52 -15.93 -12.97 6.79
C PHE A 52 -17.41 -12.91 7.17
N LEU A 53 -18.24 -13.74 6.52
CA LEU A 53 -19.68 -13.78 6.70
C LEU A 53 -20.12 -14.80 7.76
N GLY A 54 -19.60 -14.89 8.88
CA GLY A 54 -20.09 -15.98 9.74
C GLY A 54 -20.53 -15.56 11.12
N GLU A 55 -19.75 -14.75 11.79
CA GLU A 55 -19.92 -14.59 13.24
C GLU A 55 -19.97 -13.14 13.70
N HIS A 56 -19.57 -12.21 12.84
CA HIS A 56 -19.69 -10.77 13.12
C HIS A 56 -20.90 -10.23 12.39
N ASN A 57 -22.03 -10.72 12.81
CA ASN A 57 -23.27 -10.28 12.26
C ASN A 57 -23.50 -8.82 12.60
N SER A 58 -23.13 -8.01 11.64
CA SER A 58 -24.01 -6.94 11.27
C SER A 58 -25.45 -7.43 11.28
N THR A 59 -26.35 -6.58 11.69
CA THR A 59 -27.79 -6.80 11.61
C THR A 59 -28.25 -7.19 10.20
N ASN A 60 -27.41 -7.02 9.18
CA ASN A 60 -27.68 -7.17 7.75
C ASN A 60 -26.74 -8.14 7.01
N GLY A 61 -25.77 -8.77 7.64
CA GLY A 61 -24.88 -9.78 7.04
C GLY A 61 -23.93 -9.26 5.97
N TYR A 62 -23.53 -7.98 6.02
CA TYR A 62 -22.67 -7.36 5.03
C TYR A 62 -21.31 -6.97 5.60
N THR A 63 -20.28 -7.40 4.92
CA THR A 63 -18.92 -6.93 5.09
C THR A 63 -18.47 -6.29 3.79
N ARG A 64 -17.87 -5.10 3.88
CA ARG A 64 -17.30 -4.39 2.73
C ARG A 64 -15.80 -4.39 2.85
N PHE A 65 -15.15 -4.60 1.72
CA PHE A 65 -13.72 -4.40 1.59
C PHE A 65 -13.47 -3.18 0.73
N ARG A 66 -12.76 -2.21 1.28
CA ARG A 66 -12.42 -0.99 0.57
C ARG A 66 -10.97 -0.60 0.85
N ILE A 67 -10.46 0.35 0.07
CA ILE A 67 -9.16 0.99 0.30
C ILE A 67 -8.00 -0.02 0.22
N PRO A 68 -7.66 -0.48 -0.99
CA PRO A 68 -6.62 -1.47 -1.19
C PRO A 68 -5.22 -0.90 -0.97
N ALA A 69 -4.40 -1.60 -0.21
CA ALA A 69 -2.96 -1.42 -0.11
C ALA A 69 -2.25 -2.71 -0.57
N LEU A 70 -1.11 -2.58 -1.25
CA LEU A 70 -0.37 -3.72 -1.79
C LEU A 70 1.12 -3.42 -1.82
N THR A 71 1.93 -4.37 -1.36
CA THR A 71 3.40 -4.31 -1.49
C THR A 71 3.96 -5.71 -1.75
N THR A 72 5.17 -5.74 -2.29
CA THR A 72 5.95 -6.97 -2.46
C THR A 72 7.06 -6.99 -1.42
N ALA A 73 7.12 -8.02 -0.61
CA ALA A 73 8.18 -8.25 0.37
C ALA A 73 9.50 -8.63 -0.33
N ALA A 74 10.61 -8.59 0.39
CA ALA A 74 11.94 -8.86 -0.17
C ALA A 74 12.09 -10.29 -0.74
N ASP A 75 11.39 -11.26 -0.18
CA ASP A 75 11.39 -12.65 -0.70
C ASP A 75 10.44 -12.87 -1.89
N GLY A 76 9.60 -11.87 -2.22
CA GLY A 76 8.60 -11.92 -3.28
C GLY A 76 7.18 -12.19 -2.78
N THR A 77 6.98 -12.41 -1.48
CA THR A 77 5.64 -12.52 -0.91
C THR A 77 4.84 -11.24 -1.18
N LEU A 78 3.66 -11.37 -1.75
CA LEU A 78 2.73 -10.27 -1.87
C LEU A 78 2.00 -10.08 -0.54
N VAL A 79 1.91 -8.83 -0.09
CA VAL A 79 1.19 -8.46 1.13
C VAL A 79 0.17 -7.39 0.76
N ALA A 80 -1.10 -7.72 0.90
CA ALA A 80 -2.23 -6.84 0.66
C ALA A 80 -2.88 -6.47 1.99
N ALA A 81 -3.32 -5.23 2.13
CA ALA A 81 -4.13 -4.77 3.27
C ALA A 81 -5.35 -4.00 2.77
N THR A 82 -6.41 -3.98 3.58
CA THR A 82 -7.64 -3.26 3.25
C THR A 82 -8.45 -2.98 4.51
N ASP A 83 -9.32 -1.98 4.42
CA ASP A 83 -10.42 -1.80 5.36
C ASP A 83 -11.39 -2.97 5.27
N ILE A 84 -11.68 -3.60 6.40
CA ILE A 84 -12.88 -4.42 6.55
C ILE A 84 -13.91 -3.58 7.28
N ARG A 85 -14.99 -3.22 6.57
CA ARG A 85 -16.05 -2.35 7.07
C ARG A 85 -17.24 -3.18 7.49
N TRP A 86 -17.35 -3.37 8.78
CA TRP A 86 -18.42 -4.15 9.38
C TRP A 86 -19.75 -3.40 9.27
N ASP A 87 -20.81 -4.12 8.97
CA ASP A 87 -22.17 -3.57 8.89
C ASP A 87 -22.36 -2.38 7.94
N LYS A 88 -21.61 -2.33 6.84
CA LYS A 88 -21.66 -1.24 5.85
C LYS A 88 -21.30 0.13 6.44
N CYS A 89 -20.46 0.17 7.46
CA CYS A 89 -19.95 1.43 8.00
C CYS A 89 -19.34 2.30 6.88
N GLY A 90 -19.58 3.58 6.94
CA GLY A 90 -18.98 4.59 6.06
C GLY A 90 -17.53 4.86 6.45
N ASP A 91 -17.09 6.11 6.43
CA ASP A 91 -15.73 6.50 6.79
C ASP A 91 -15.62 6.81 8.30
N GLY A 92 -16.19 5.93 9.12
CA GLY A 92 -16.17 6.03 10.59
C GLY A 92 -17.02 4.97 11.25
N GLY A 93 -16.63 4.53 12.45
CA GLY A 93 -17.23 3.40 13.17
C GLY A 93 -16.87 2.05 12.55
N GLY A 94 -16.87 0.99 13.29
CA GLY A 94 -16.79 -0.42 12.85
C GLY A 94 -15.87 -0.76 11.67
N ILE A 95 -14.63 -0.30 11.65
CA ILE A 95 -13.66 -0.56 10.59
C ILE A 95 -12.39 -1.13 11.21
N ASP A 96 -11.92 -2.25 10.69
CA ASP A 96 -10.64 -2.86 11.06
C ASP A 96 -9.76 -3.05 9.82
N THR A 97 -8.49 -3.40 10.02
CA THR A 97 -7.56 -3.68 8.92
C THR A 97 -7.31 -5.17 8.80
N VAL A 98 -7.63 -5.75 7.66
CA VAL A 98 -7.29 -7.13 7.32
C VAL A 98 -6.12 -7.16 6.35
N VAL A 99 -5.24 -8.15 6.53
CA VAL A 99 -4.07 -8.39 5.68
C VAL A 99 -4.21 -9.76 5.02
N SER A 100 -3.87 -9.84 3.75
CA SER A 100 -3.76 -11.09 2.99
C SER A 100 -2.36 -11.24 2.42
N ARG A 101 -1.87 -12.47 2.34
CA ARG A 101 -0.53 -12.80 1.85
C ARG A 101 -0.58 -13.86 0.78
N SER A 102 0.26 -13.72 -0.25
CA SER A 102 0.49 -14.72 -1.27
C SER A 102 1.98 -14.97 -1.46
N THR A 103 2.39 -16.22 -1.51
CA THR A 103 3.78 -16.65 -1.77
C THR A 103 3.96 -17.24 -3.17
N ASP A 104 2.94 -17.17 -4.01
CA ASP A 104 2.87 -17.73 -5.35
C ASP A 104 2.35 -16.73 -6.38
N ASP A 105 2.84 -15.49 -6.29
CA ASP A 105 2.53 -14.40 -7.21
C ASP A 105 1.03 -14.07 -7.34
N GLY A 106 0.25 -14.28 -6.28
CA GLY A 106 -1.17 -13.93 -6.23
C GLY A 106 -2.13 -15.03 -6.68
N GLU A 107 -1.66 -16.25 -6.91
CA GLU A 107 -2.54 -17.37 -7.27
C GLU A 107 -3.36 -17.85 -6.07
N ASN A 108 -2.73 -17.92 -4.89
CA ASN A 108 -3.37 -18.30 -3.64
C ASN A 108 -3.05 -17.29 -2.55
N TRP A 109 -4.04 -17.00 -1.72
CA TRP A 109 -3.96 -16.05 -0.62
C TRP A 109 -4.38 -16.67 0.69
N SER A 110 -3.67 -16.26 1.76
CA SER A 110 -4.07 -16.52 3.14
C SER A 110 -4.17 -15.20 3.89
N TYR A 111 -5.18 -15.04 4.71
CA TYR A 111 -5.44 -13.78 5.40
C TYR A 111 -5.21 -13.86 6.91
N THR A 112 -4.98 -12.70 7.51
CA THR A 112 -4.99 -12.46 8.95
C THR A 112 -5.56 -11.08 9.22
N VAL A 113 -6.07 -10.83 10.42
CA VAL A 113 -6.47 -9.48 10.82
C VAL A 113 -5.28 -8.83 11.51
N ALA A 114 -4.84 -7.68 10.98
CA ALA A 114 -3.68 -6.97 11.51
C ALA A 114 -4.07 -5.99 12.61
N ASN A 115 -5.00 -5.09 12.34
CA ASN A 115 -5.48 -4.10 13.30
C ASN A 115 -6.96 -4.38 13.56
N TYR A 116 -7.30 -4.75 14.78
CA TYR A 116 -8.64 -5.19 15.12
C TYR A 116 -9.02 -4.73 16.53
N LEU A 117 -9.96 -3.84 16.64
CA LEU A 117 -10.54 -3.40 17.93
C LEU A 117 -11.92 -4.01 18.17
N GLY A 118 -12.53 -4.56 17.13
CA GLY A 118 -13.82 -5.20 17.24
C GLY A 118 -14.98 -4.23 17.49
N ASP A 119 -16.09 -4.81 17.91
CA ASP A 119 -17.26 -4.02 18.29
C ASP A 119 -17.22 -3.55 19.74
N ASN A 120 -18.09 -2.61 20.10
CA ASN A 120 -18.31 -2.16 21.47
C ASN A 120 -19.21 -3.11 22.24
N GLY A 121 -18.89 -4.40 22.27
CA GLY A 121 -19.60 -5.36 23.07
C GLY A 121 -20.49 -6.35 22.31
N ASN A 122 -21.18 -6.00 21.22
CA ASN A 122 -22.02 -6.95 20.49
C ASN A 122 -22.34 -6.60 19.03
N LYS A 123 -22.13 -5.38 18.56
CA LYS A 123 -22.47 -4.97 17.19
C LYS A 123 -21.55 -3.86 16.69
N PHE A 124 -21.02 -4.03 15.50
CA PHE A 124 -20.36 -2.93 14.80
C PHE A 124 -21.38 -1.88 14.39
N ASN A 125 -21.08 -0.63 14.68
CA ASN A 125 -21.88 0.53 14.31
C ASN A 125 -21.01 1.79 14.33
N TYR A 126 -21.60 2.95 14.06
CA TYR A 126 -20.89 4.25 14.04
C TYR A 126 -20.40 4.74 15.43
N TYR A 127 -20.66 3.98 16.50
CA TYR A 127 -20.04 4.19 17.82
C TYR A 127 -18.81 3.30 18.05
N SER A 128 -18.48 2.39 17.15
CA SER A 128 -17.27 1.58 17.24
C SER A 128 -16.05 2.38 16.83
N SER A 129 -14.87 1.92 17.25
CA SER A 129 -13.57 2.43 16.79
C SER A 129 -13.37 2.12 15.31
N ALA A 130 -12.43 2.82 14.68
CA ALA A 130 -12.11 2.56 13.29
C ALA A 130 -10.61 2.61 13.03
N PHE A 131 -10.10 1.62 12.30
CA PHE A 131 -8.86 1.70 11.55
C PHE A 131 -9.20 1.87 10.07
N ILE A 132 -8.73 2.95 9.46
CA ILE A 132 -9.07 3.30 8.07
C ILE A 132 -7.81 3.71 7.30
N ASP A 133 -7.86 3.55 5.98
CA ASP A 133 -6.87 4.08 5.05
C ASP A 133 -5.46 3.48 5.21
N ALA A 134 -5.34 2.15 5.24
CA ALA A 134 -4.06 1.48 5.34
C ALA A 134 -3.14 1.78 4.15
N ALA A 135 -1.85 2.04 4.44
CA ALA A 135 -0.78 2.18 3.47
C ALA A 135 0.40 1.27 3.85
N LEU A 136 0.96 0.57 2.87
CA LEU A 136 2.06 -0.39 3.05
C LEU A 136 3.35 0.11 2.40
N VAL A 137 4.49 -0.18 3.01
CA VAL A 137 5.81 0.00 2.40
C VAL A 137 6.79 -1.07 2.86
N THR A 138 7.57 -1.62 1.93
CA THR A 138 8.64 -2.58 2.22
C THR A 138 9.99 -1.88 2.27
N LYS A 139 10.79 -2.14 3.33
CA LYS A 139 12.18 -1.71 3.47
C LYS A 139 13.05 -2.87 3.93
N GLY A 140 13.88 -3.42 3.05
CA GLY A 140 14.63 -4.64 3.32
C GLY A 140 13.67 -5.78 3.72
N ASP A 141 13.92 -6.45 4.82
CA ASP A 141 13.07 -7.54 5.32
C ASP A 141 11.88 -7.05 6.16
N ALA A 142 11.69 -5.74 6.29
CA ALA A 142 10.59 -5.18 7.08
C ALA A 142 9.50 -4.58 6.20
N ILE A 143 8.25 -4.76 6.62
CA ILE A 143 7.08 -4.09 6.06
C ILE A 143 6.52 -3.17 7.14
N TYR A 144 6.25 -1.92 6.79
CA TYR A 144 5.57 -0.95 7.63
C TYR A 144 4.16 -0.74 7.11
N MET A 145 3.20 -0.65 8.02
CA MET A 145 1.83 -0.29 7.71
C MET A 145 1.45 0.91 8.56
N ALA A 146 1.02 1.98 7.91
CA ALA A 146 0.42 3.14 8.54
C ALA A 146 -1.08 3.16 8.23
N CYS A 147 -1.90 3.54 9.20
CA CYS A 147 -3.33 3.78 9.00
C CYS A 147 -3.82 4.84 10.01
N ASP A 148 -5.04 5.31 9.82
CA ASP A 148 -5.69 6.21 10.75
C ASP A 148 -6.48 5.42 11.77
N LEU A 149 -6.27 5.71 13.05
CA LEU A 149 -7.04 5.18 14.17
C LEU A 149 -7.97 6.25 14.70
N TYR A 150 -9.25 5.98 14.68
CA TYR A 150 -10.26 6.77 15.38
C TYR A 150 -10.74 6.06 16.64
N PRO A 151 -10.74 6.74 17.79
CA PRO A 151 -11.42 6.23 18.98
C PRO A 151 -12.91 6.00 18.71
N ALA A 152 -13.53 5.19 19.54
CA ALA A 152 -14.95 4.89 19.46
C ALA A 152 -15.82 6.13 19.26
N ALA A 153 -16.78 6.06 18.37
CA ALA A 153 -17.71 7.11 17.96
C ALA A 153 -17.09 8.31 17.20
N ILE A 154 -15.77 8.39 17.06
CA ILE A 154 -15.08 9.46 16.34
C ILE A 154 -14.79 9.00 14.90
N GLY A 155 -14.91 9.89 13.94
CA GLY A 155 -14.58 9.62 12.54
C GLY A 155 -15.03 10.75 11.63
N LEU A 156 -14.86 10.56 10.31
CA LEU A 156 -15.27 11.54 9.31
C LEU A 156 -16.78 11.39 9.00
N ASN A 157 -17.09 10.67 7.94
CA ASN A 157 -18.46 10.46 7.50
C ASN A 157 -19.06 9.23 8.17
N SER A 158 -20.33 9.30 8.52
CA SER A 158 -21.07 8.19 9.14
C SER A 158 -20.62 7.79 10.56
N ALA A 159 -19.74 8.56 11.18
CA ALA A 159 -19.44 8.45 12.60
C ALA A 159 -20.44 9.24 13.45
N ALA A 160 -20.52 8.93 14.75
CA ALA A 160 -21.41 9.66 15.67
C ALA A 160 -20.95 11.11 15.88
N TYR A 161 -19.64 11.32 15.93
CA TYR A 161 -19.04 12.63 16.22
C TYR A 161 -17.82 12.89 15.34
N ALA A 162 -17.69 14.14 14.90
CA ALA A 162 -16.52 14.58 14.16
C ALA A 162 -15.31 14.78 15.10
N PRO A 163 -14.09 14.53 14.62
CA PRO A 163 -12.86 14.88 15.33
C PRO A 163 -12.82 16.36 15.73
N LYS A 164 -12.11 16.67 16.83
CA LYS A 164 -11.99 18.02 17.35
C LYS A 164 -10.62 18.62 17.04
N THR A 165 -10.60 19.95 16.88
CA THR A 165 -9.38 20.78 16.87
C THR A 165 -9.01 21.22 18.28
N GLY A 166 -7.85 21.85 18.44
CA GLY A 166 -7.38 22.46 19.71
C GLY A 166 -6.46 21.59 20.54
N SER A 167 -6.19 20.35 20.09
CA SER A 167 -5.17 19.49 20.65
C SER A 167 -4.71 18.47 19.61
N THR A 168 -3.47 18.03 19.72
CA THR A 168 -2.92 16.91 18.94
C THR A 168 -3.36 15.54 19.50
N GLY A 169 -3.99 15.53 20.68
CA GLY A 169 -4.27 14.30 21.44
C GLY A 169 -3.17 13.92 22.42
N TYR A 170 -2.12 14.74 22.52
CA TYR A 170 -0.96 14.50 23.39
C TYR A 170 -0.68 15.70 24.29
N ASP A 171 -0.05 15.43 25.43
CA ASP A 171 0.52 16.47 26.29
C ASP A 171 1.85 17.02 25.75
N ALA A 172 2.44 17.98 26.46
CA ALA A 172 3.71 18.58 26.09
C ALA A 172 4.91 17.61 26.10
N ASN A 173 4.79 16.47 26.79
CA ASN A 173 5.79 15.41 26.85
C ASN A 173 5.56 14.32 25.79
N GLY A 174 4.48 14.42 25.02
CA GLY A 174 4.12 13.44 23.99
C GLY A 174 3.32 12.25 24.51
N ASN A 175 2.79 12.31 25.74
CA ASN A 175 1.92 11.28 26.30
C ASN A 175 0.48 11.45 25.82
N LEU A 176 -0.21 10.33 25.56
CA LEU A 176 -1.60 10.35 25.12
C LEU A 176 -2.52 10.94 26.19
N LEU A 177 -3.28 11.97 25.82
CA LEU A 177 -4.25 12.62 26.72
C LEU A 177 -5.49 11.75 26.90
N LEU A 178 -5.93 11.61 28.17
CA LEU A 178 -7.07 10.79 28.55
C LEU A 178 -8.06 11.56 29.44
N ALA A 179 -9.34 11.23 29.31
CA ALA A 179 -10.40 11.62 30.24
C ALA A 179 -11.01 10.38 30.88
N ALA A 180 -11.31 10.44 32.19
CA ALA A 180 -12.08 9.39 32.84
C ALA A 180 -13.51 9.39 32.29
N VAL A 181 -14.04 8.20 32.01
CA VAL A 181 -15.41 8.00 31.52
C VAL A 181 -16.38 8.15 32.70
N THR A 182 -17.32 9.09 32.58
CA THR A 182 -18.32 9.38 33.63
C THR A 182 -19.74 8.98 33.25
N GLU A 183 -20.03 8.93 31.94
CA GLU A 183 -21.34 8.57 31.42
C GLU A 183 -21.15 7.85 30.06
N ASP A 184 -21.87 6.77 29.86
CA ASP A 184 -21.89 6.02 28.61
C ASP A 184 -23.09 6.35 27.76
N VAL A 185 -22.83 6.58 26.48
CA VAL A 185 -23.85 6.57 25.42
C VAL A 185 -23.43 5.52 24.41
N ASN A 186 -24.09 4.37 24.44
CA ASN A 186 -23.75 3.21 23.60
C ASN A 186 -22.28 2.76 23.74
N GLY A 187 -21.77 2.74 24.98
CA GLY A 187 -20.39 2.35 25.26
C GLY A 187 -19.34 3.45 25.05
N VAL A 188 -19.74 4.71 24.88
CA VAL A 188 -18.84 5.86 24.76
C VAL A 188 -19.25 6.97 25.69
N SER A 189 -18.32 7.49 26.47
CA SER A 189 -18.59 8.61 27.38
C SER A 189 -19.07 9.84 26.64
N ASN A 190 -20.27 10.25 26.97
CA ASN A 190 -20.87 11.47 26.43
C ASN A 190 -20.19 12.74 26.96
N SER A 191 -19.71 12.72 28.21
CA SER A 191 -18.98 13.85 28.80
C SER A 191 -17.61 14.06 28.18
N ALA A 192 -16.87 12.99 27.86
CA ALA A 192 -15.59 13.10 27.17
C ALA A 192 -15.75 13.68 25.75
N LEU A 193 -16.84 13.39 25.06
CA LEU A 193 -17.12 13.93 23.73
C LEU A 193 -17.59 15.38 23.74
N ARG A 194 -18.28 15.83 24.78
CA ARG A 194 -18.88 17.16 24.86
C ARG A 194 -18.04 18.17 25.62
N SER A 195 -17.30 17.74 26.62
CA SER A 195 -16.48 18.59 27.48
C SER A 195 -15.01 18.34 27.23
N VAL A 196 -14.41 19.11 26.36
CA VAL A 196 -12.96 19.08 26.09
C VAL A 196 -12.12 19.53 27.28
N ALA A 197 -12.77 20.10 28.33
CA ALA A 197 -12.10 20.67 29.46
C ALA A 197 -11.59 19.66 30.51
N SER A 198 -11.80 18.36 30.30
CA SER A 198 -11.59 17.35 31.35
C SER A 198 -10.57 16.27 30.99
N PHE A 199 -9.66 16.49 30.02
CA PHE A 199 -8.53 15.59 29.77
C PHE A 199 -7.45 15.85 30.83
N SER A 200 -7.68 15.31 32.02
CA SER A 200 -6.86 15.51 33.23
C SER A 200 -5.98 14.29 33.53
N TYR A 201 -5.93 13.35 32.62
CA TYR A 201 -5.08 12.17 32.69
C TYR A 201 -4.24 12.05 31.45
N HIS A 202 -3.15 11.29 31.54
CA HIS A 202 -2.35 10.92 30.39
C HIS A 202 -1.79 9.51 30.55
N LEU A 203 -1.42 8.90 29.44
CA LEU A 203 -0.83 7.57 29.36
C LEU A 203 0.69 7.71 29.28
N GLU A 204 1.40 7.23 30.30
CA GLU A 204 2.85 7.28 30.37
C GLU A 204 3.45 5.87 30.25
N LYS A 205 4.55 5.74 29.52
CA LYS A 205 5.29 4.48 29.48
C LYS A 205 5.98 4.24 30.81
N LYS A 206 5.79 3.05 31.38
CA LYS A 206 6.42 2.66 32.65
C LYS A 206 7.93 2.56 32.50
N SER A 207 8.66 2.89 33.58
CA SER A 207 10.12 2.73 33.63
C SER A 207 10.56 1.25 33.61
N ASP A 208 9.72 0.35 34.12
CA ASP A 208 9.89 -1.10 34.17
C ASP A 208 8.97 -1.83 33.14
N ALA A 209 8.65 -1.16 32.03
CA ALA A 209 7.69 -1.64 31.05
C ALA A 209 8.04 -3.03 30.50
N THR A 210 7.04 -3.89 30.48
CA THR A 210 7.04 -5.18 29.75
C THR A 210 5.92 -5.15 28.71
N ALA A 211 5.89 -6.08 27.75
CA ALA A 211 4.81 -6.11 26.76
C ALA A 211 3.42 -6.18 27.42
N ASP A 212 3.24 -6.99 28.45
CA ASP A 212 1.96 -7.17 29.14
C ASP A 212 1.61 -6.05 30.14
N SER A 213 2.58 -5.21 30.53
CA SER A 213 2.41 -4.09 31.48
C SER A 213 3.30 -2.95 31.03
N TYR A 214 2.86 -2.22 30.02
CA TYR A 214 3.70 -1.29 29.31
C TYR A 214 3.45 0.16 29.70
N TYR A 215 2.18 0.51 29.91
CA TYR A 215 1.76 1.86 30.26
C TYR A 215 1.13 1.95 31.65
N GLU A 216 1.12 3.15 32.18
CA GLU A 216 0.36 3.53 33.38
C GLU A 216 -0.38 4.86 33.12
N ILE A 217 -1.54 5.01 33.74
CA ILE A 217 -2.31 6.25 33.68
C ILE A 217 -1.83 7.17 34.84
N LYS A 218 -1.48 8.40 34.50
CA LYS A 218 -1.13 9.44 35.45
C LYS A 218 -2.20 10.52 35.49
N ASP A 219 -2.45 11.07 36.69
CA ASP A 219 -3.22 12.33 36.85
C ASP A 219 -2.33 13.56 36.59
N ASN A 220 -2.92 14.75 36.64
CA ASN A 220 -2.19 16.02 36.45
C ASN A 220 -1.15 16.32 37.54
N GLU A 221 -1.24 15.70 38.69
CA GLU A 221 -0.28 15.78 39.78
C GLU A 221 0.87 14.75 39.62
N GLY A 222 0.80 13.87 38.61
CA GLY A 222 1.77 12.84 38.36
C GLY A 222 1.58 11.55 39.18
N ASN A 223 0.46 11.40 39.86
CA ASN A 223 0.17 10.18 40.62
C ASN A 223 -0.34 9.09 39.66
N THR A 224 0.11 7.85 39.88
CA THR A 224 -0.39 6.68 39.14
C THR A 224 -1.81 6.36 39.59
N VAL A 225 -2.70 6.21 38.62
CA VAL A 225 -4.04 5.66 38.85
C VAL A 225 -3.91 4.15 39.03
N ALA A 226 -4.23 3.68 40.24
CA ALA A 226 -4.16 2.26 40.57
C ALA A 226 -5.33 1.47 39.97
N GLY A 227 -5.17 0.14 39.89
CA GLY A 227 -6.25 -0.79 39.53
C GLY A 227 -6.27 -1.23 38.09
N TYR A 228 -5.34 -0.77 37.25
CA TYR A 228 -5.28 -1.16 35.85
C TYR A 228 -3.90 -1.66 35.43
N VAL A 229 -3.88 -2.63 34.50
CA VAL A 229 -2.71 -3.01 33.72
C VAL A 229 -2.98 -2.67 32.26
N ILE A 230 -2.03 -2.01 31.59
CA ILE A 230 -2.15 -1.61 30.20
C ILE A 230 -0.93 -2.14 29.44
N ASP A 231 -1.19 -2.95 28.41
CA ASP A 231 -0.15 -3.55 27.60
C ASP A 231 0.39 -2.60 26.50
N ASP A 232 1.34 -3.06 25.71
CA ASP A 232 1.96 -2.29 24.63
C ASP A 232 1.04 -2.10 23.39
N HIS A 233 -0.14 -2.72 23.39
CA HIS A 233 -1.20 -2.59 22.38
C HIS A 233 -2.38 -1.73 22.86
N PHE A 234 -2.22 -1.03 23.99
CA PHE A 234 -3.26 -0.22 24.64
C PHE A 234 -4.45 -1.03 25.17
N ASN A 235 -4.33 -2.34 25.34
CA ASN A 235 -5.34 -3.12 26.02
C ASN A 235 -5.28 -2.81 27.53
N ILE A 236 -6.45 -2.52 28.11
CA ILE A 236 -6.61 -2.16 29.52
C ILE A 236 -7.41 -3.22 30.25
N LYS A 237 -6.86 -3.71 31.36
CA LYS A 237 -7.50 -4.71 32.24
C LYS A 237 -7.53 -4.19 33.66
N SER A 238 -8.65 -4.43 34.36
CA SER A 238 -8.71 -4.18 35.80
C SER A 238 -7.97 -5.28 36.57
N ILE A 239 -7.22 -4.89 37.61
CA ILE A 239 -6.49 -5.83 38.46
C ILE A 239 -7.43 -6.41 39.53
N GLU A 240 -8.44 -5.63 39.99
CA GLU A 240 -9.37 -5.99 41.06
C GLU A 240 -10.79 -5.49 40.77
N GLY A 241 -11.81 -6.22 41.25
CA GLY A 241 -13.20 -5.77 41.24
C GLY A 241 -14.20 -6.75 40.64
N GLU A 242 -15.49 -6.61 41.01
CA GLU A 242 -16.60 -7.43 40.49
C GLU A 242 -16.93 -7.09 39.03
N ASN A 243 -16.52 -5.92 38.53
CA ASN A 243 -16.69 -5.48 37.16
C ASN A 243 -15.32 -5.44 36.47
N ALA A 244 -14.84 -6.60 36.05
CA ALA A 244 -13.56 -6.72 35.36
C ALA A 244 -13.62 -5.97 34.01
N VAL A 245 -12.76 -4.97 33.85
CA VAL A 245 -12.47 -4.33 32.57
C VAL A 245 -11.50 -5.23 31.82
N ASP A 246 -11.79 -5.54 30.58
CA ASP A 246 -10.91 -6.21 29.62
C ASP A 246 -11.26 -5.68 28.23
N THR A 247 -10.62 -4.58 27.84
CA THR A 247 -10.92 -3.86 26.61
C THR A 247 -9.68 -3.14 26.08
N ASN A 248 -9.85 -2.24 25.12
CA ASN A 248 -8.78 -1.39 24.60
C ASN A 248 -9.11 0.09 24.89
N LEU A 249 -8.10 0.92 25.12
CA LEU A 249 -8.28 2.35 25.41
C LEU A 249 -9.06 3.12 24.34
N PHE A 250 -9.04 2.65 23.09
CA PHE A 250 -9.76 3.26 21.97
C PHE A 250 -11.20 2.74 21.81
N CYS A 251 -11.61 1.72 22.56
CA CYS A 251 -12.97 1.17 22.53
C CYS A 251 -13.93 1.93 23.43
N GLY A 252 -15.21 1.88 23.10
CA GLY A 252 -16.25 2.64 23.80
C GLY A 252 -16.57 2.16 25.21
N ASP A 253 -16.19 0.95 25.58
CA ASP A 253 -16.32 0.38 26.92
C ASP A 253 -15.05 0.59 27.79
N SER A 254 -14.08 1.37 27.31
CA SER A 254 -12.91 1.75 28.09
C SER A 254 -13.28 2.69 29.25
N PRO A 255 -12.69 2.50 30.45
CA PRO A 255 -12.89 3.42 31.58
C PRO A 255 -12.20 4.77 31.40
N TYR A 256 -11.31 4.89 30.42
CA TYR A 256 -10.63 6.12 30.01
C TYR A 256 -10.77 6.31 28.53
N PHE A 257 -10.98 7.53 28.10
CA PHE A 257 -11.20 7.90 26.71
C PHE A 257 -10.11 8.85 26.21
N PRO A 258 -9.44 8.56 25.08
CA PRO A 258 -8.44 9.44 24.51
C PRO A 258 -9.08 10.71 23.93
N TYR A 259 -8.28 11.76 23.72
CA TYR A 259 -8.76 12.98 23.07
C TYR A 259 -9.48 12.64 21.76
N PRO A 260 -10.69 13.20 21.50
CA PRO A 260 -11.52 12.81 20.37
C PRO A 260 -10.99 13.38 19.04
N THR A 261 -9.93 12.79 18.54
CA THR A 261 -9.27 13.09 17.26
C THR A 261 -8.83 11.78 16.59
N ASP A 262 -8.19 11.86 15.41
CA ASP A 262 -7.48 10.77 14.78
C ASP A 262 -6.07 10.60 15.35
N PHE A 263 -5.54 9.41 15.21
CA PHE A 263 -4.15 9.07 15.52
C PHE A 263 -3.56 8.29 14.35
N ILE A 264 -2.37 8.66 13.89
CA ILE A 264 -1.63 7.86 12.92
C ILE A 264 -1.02 6.67 13.65
N TYR A 265 -1.50 5.49 13.29
CA TYR A 265 -1.16 4.20 13.90
C TYR A 265 -0.22 3.43 12.97
N ILE A 266 0.95 3.08 13.46
CA ILE A 266 2.00 2.44 12.66
C ILE A 266 2.41 1.14 13.31
N VAL A 267 2.40 0.06 12.52
CA VAL A 267 2.90 -1.27 12.91
C VAL A 267 3.94 -1.75 11.91
N LYS A 268 4.79 -2.67 12.35
CA LYS A 268 5.89 -3.24 11.57
C LYS A 268 5.81 -4.76 11.58
N SER A 269 6.03 -5.37 10.42
CA SER A 269 6.23 -6.81 10.27
C SER A 269 7.67 -7.09 9.84
N THR A 270 8.26 -8.17 10.34
CA THR A 270 9.58 -8.70 9.93
C THR A 270 9.50 -10.14 9.43
N ASP A 271 8.30 -10.62 9.17
CA ASP A 271 7.99 -11.98 8.70
C ASP A 271 7.02 -11.94 7.51
N ASN A 272 7.21 -10.93 6.63
CA ASN A 272 6.44 -10.75 5.40
C ASN A 272 4.92 -10.61 5.66
N GLY A 273 4.53 -9.87 6.68
CA GLY A 273 3.14 -9.58 7.02
C GLY A 273 2.40 -10.70 7.74
N ALA A 274 3.09 -11.76 8.22
CA ALA A 274 2.45 -12.82 8.98
C ALA A 274 2.08 -12.36 10.40
N THR A 275 2.95 -11.59 11.03
CA THR A 275 2.72 -10.96 12.33
C THR A 275 3.13 -9.49 12.31
N TRP A 276 2.59 -8.71 13.23
CA TRP A 276 2.81 -7.27 13.34
C TRP A 276 3.24 -6.90 14.76
N SER A 277 4.11 -5.91 14.86
CA SER A 277 4.62 -5.40 16.14
C SER A 277 3.54 -4.70 16.95
N ALA A 278 3.81 -4.45 18.22
CA ALA A 278 3.12 -3.42 18.98
C ALA A 278 3.09 -2.09 18.20
N PRO A 279 2.00 -1.34 18.27
CA PRO A 279 1.82 -0.12 17.50
C PRO A 279 2.65 1.04 18.05
N GLN A 280 2.99 1.95 17.15
CA GLN A 280 3.48 3.27 17.46
C GLN A 280 2.45 4.31 17.00
N LEU A 281 2.06 5.22 17.88
CA LEU A 281 1.26 6.39 17.52
C LEU A 281 2.19 7.54 17.14
N ALA A 282 2.11 8.03 15.89
CA ALA A 282 2.95 9.12 15.43
C ALA A 282 2.34 10.48 15.82
N ASN A 283 2.97 11.18 16.77
CA ASN A 283 2.55 12.52 17.18
C ASN A 283 3.12 13.58 16.23
N VAL A 284 2.48 13.76 15.08
CA VAL A 284 2.93 14.66 13.99
C VAL A 284 1.84 15.62 13.50
N LYS A 285 0.65 15.56 14.08
CA LYS A 285 -0.47 16.46 13.81
C LYS A 285 -0.26 17.83 14.50
N LYS A 286 -0.82 18.89 13.94
CA LYS A 286 -0.85 20.22 14.55
C LYS A 286 -2.16 20.43 15.31
N GLU A 287 -2.15 21.24 16.37
CA GLU A 287 -3.35 21.57 17.15
C GLU A 287 -4.46 22.22 16.31
N SER A 288 -4.09 22.97 15.28
CA SER A 288 -5.05 23.61 14.37
C SER A 288 -5.73 22.64 13.40
N GLU A 289 -5.18 21.43 13.24
CA GLU A 289 -5.71 20.41 12.34
C GLU A 289 -6.80 19.60 13.06
N GLN A 290 -7.94 19.42 12.41
CA GLN A 290 -9.00 18.54 12.90
C GLN A 290 -8.55 17.09 12.82
N THR A 291 -8.01 16.69 11.67
CA THR A 291 -7.38 15.39 11.43
C THR A 291 -6.12 15.55 10.59
N LEU A 292 -5.22 14.58 10.69
CA LEU A 292 -4.14 14.35 9.76
C LEU A 292 -4.21 12.90 9.29
N LEU A 293 -4.69 12.70 8.08
CA LEU A 293 -5.00 11.39 7.53
C LEU A 293 -3.86 10.85 6.68
N VAL A 294 -3.64 9.55 6.74
CA VAL A 294 -2.72 8.83 5.86
C VAL A 294 -3.29 8.76 4.44
N GLY A 295 -2.48 8.98 3.43
CA GLY A 295 -2.83 8.68 2.04
C GLY A 295 -2.79 7.17 1.82
N PRO A 296 -3.93 6.52 1.52
CA PRO A 296 -4.02 5.07 1.47
C PRO A 296 -3.27 4.44 0.29
N GLY A 297 -2.98 3.17 0.43
CA GLY A 297 -2.41 2.31 -0.60
C GLY A 297 -0.93 2.01 -0.37
N ARG A 298 -0.04 2.98 -0.55
CA ARG A 298 1.39 2.71 -0.38
C ARG A 298 2.22 3.91 0.02
N GLY A 299 3.25 3.64 0.83
CA GLY A 299 4.39 4.51 1.03
C GLY A 299 5.54 4.19 0.07
N ILE A 300 6.65 4.89 0.24
CA ILE A 300 7.91 4.64 -0.47
C ILE A 300 9.09 4.56 0.49
N VAL A 301 10.15 3.89 0.05
CA VAL A 301 11.49 4.04 0.61
C VAL A 301 12.35 4.70 -0.45
N THR A 302 12.95 5.82 -0.11
CA THR A 302 13.81 6.53 -1.04
C THR A 302 15.20 5.89 -1.14
N SER A 303 15.95 6.23 -2.17
CA SER A 303 17.33 5.76 -2.38
C SER A 303 18.27 6.11 -1.22
N THR A 304 17.92 7.12 -0.42
CA THR A 304 18.66 7.47 0.82
C THR A 304 18.25 6.61 2.02
N GLY A 305 17.24 5.77 1.89
CA GLY A 305 16.71 4.91 2.94
C GLY A 305 15.61 5.55 3.82
N ARG A 306 15.12 6.74 3.49
CA ARG A 306 13.99 7.37 4.17
C ARG A 306 12.70 6.63 3.87
N ILE A 307 11.93 6.29 4.89
CA ILE A 307 10.57 5.76 4.77
C ILE A 307 9.61 6.95 4.72
N MET A 308 8.66 6.96 3.78
CA MET A 308 7.71 8.06 3.63
C MET A 308 6.30 7.52 3.38
N PHE A 309 5.30 8.12 4.04
CA PHE A 309 3.89 7.99 3.70
C PHE A 309 3.32 9.36 3.36
N THR A 310 2.40 9.40 2.41
CA THR A 310 1.62 10.62 2.15
C THR A 310 0.59 10.81 3.26
N CYS A 311 0.31 12.05 3.56
CA CYS A 311 -0.76 12.45 4.48
C CYS A 311 -1.49 13.67 3.92
N TYR A 312 -2.69 13.93 4.45
CA TYR A 312 -3.42 15.16 4.17
C TYR A 312 -4.22 15.59 5.40
N GLU A 313 -4.41 16.89 5.56
CA GLU A 313 -5.26 17.42 6.60
C GLU A 313 -6.73 17.48 6.13
N PHE A 314 -7.66 17.24 7.05
CA PHE A 314 -9.09 17.33 6.81
C PHE A 314 -9.74 18.23 7.88
N THR A 315 -9.63 19.54 7.70
CA THR A 315 -10.18 20.55 8.61
C THR A 315 -11.33 21.26 7.93
N GLY A 316 -12.56 20.75 8.14
CA GLY A 316 -13.76 21.25 7.45
C GLY A 316 -13.74 20.95 5.95
N GLY A 317 -13.14 19.83 5.54
CA GLY A 317 -12.98 19.34 4.18
C GLY A 317 -11.51 19.14 3.81
N ASP A 318 -11.28 18.54 2.63
CA ASP A 318 -9.94 18.26 2.10
C ASP A 318 -9.04 19.51 2.08
N LYS A 319 -7.82 19.34 2.51
CA LYS A 319 -6.76 20.35 2.52
C LYS A 319 -5.51 19.85 1.81
N ASN A 320 -4.38 20.44 2.17
CA ASN A 320 -3.13 20.17 1.48
C ASN A 320 -2.56 18.80 1.82
N SER A 321 -2.11 18.08 0.79
CA SER A 321 -1.29 16.89 0.97
C SER A 321 0.07 17.25 1.59
N SER A 322 0.63 16.33 2.32
CA SER A 322 1.94 16.40 2.96
C SER A 322 2.53 15.00 3.08
N ILE A 323 3.58 14.84 3.86
CA ILE A 323 4.17 13.56 4.17
C ILE A 323 4.44 13.41 5.66
N ILE A 324 4.48 12.17 6.12
CA ILE A 324 5.25 11.78 7.30
C ILE A 324 6.43 10.92 6.86
N TYR A 325 7.53 10.99 7.59
CA TYR A 325 8.72 10.24 7.24
C TYR A 325 9.52 9.79 8.47
N SER A 326 10.34 8.76 8.25
CA SER A 326 11.30 8.25 9.23
C SER A 326 12.66 8.04 8.56
N ASP A 327 13.72 8.50 9.22
CA ASP A 327 15.12 8.30 8.82
C ASP A 327 15.83 7.21 9.64
N ASP A 328 15.17 6.67 10.66
CA ASP A 328 15.72 5.76 11.66
C ASP A 328 14.99 4.39 11.71
N ASN A 329 14.53 3.92 10.53
CA ASN A 329 13.81 2.64 10.38
C ASN A 329 12.52 2.55 11.21
N GLY A 330 11.78 3.67 11.29
CA GLY A 330 10.49 3.74 11.95
C GLY A 330 10.56 3.94 13.46
N ALA A 331 11.75 4.21 14.04
CA ALA A 331 11.85 4.48 15.47
C ALA A 331 11.23 5.85 15.83
N THR A 332 11.40 6.85 14.97
CA THR A 332 10.73 8.16 15.10
C THR A 332 10.10 8.59 13.78
N TRP A 333 9.05 9.40 13.87
CA TRP A 333 8.32 9.94 12.73
C TRP A 333 8.24 11.45 12.78
N HIS A 334 8.35 12.07 11.61
CA HIS A 334 8.39 13.52 11.43
C HIS A 334 7.38 13.97 10.39
N ARG A 335 6.86 15.19 10.54
CA ARG A 335 6.02 15.84 9.54
C ARG A 335 6.89 16.53 8.49
N GLY A 336 6.63 16.26 7.21
CA GLY A 336 7.23 16.98 6.09
C GLY A 336 6.43 18.21 5.66
N ALA A 337 6.90 18.88 4.62
CA ALA A 337 6.23 20.06 4.06
C ALA A 337 4.88 19.72 3.42
N SER A 338 3.93 20.63 3.55
CA SER A 338 2.62 20.55 2.89
C SER A 338 2.68 21.14 1.49
N MET A 339 1.85 20.62 0.58
CA MET A 339 1.67 21.19 -0.76
C MET A 339 1.01 22.58 -0.68
N SER A 340 1.22 23.37 -1.73
CA SER A 340 0.73 24.77 -1.76
C SER A 340 -0.75 24.92 -2.09
N ALA A 341 -1.45 23.85 -2.47
CA ALA A 341 -2.84 23.89 -2.91
C ALA A 341 -3.64 22.71 -2.39
N ILE A 342 -4.97 22.86 -2.32
CA ILE A 342 -5.90 21.79 -1.90
C ILE A 342 -5.70 20.55 -2.75
N SER A 343 -5.41 19.42 -2.13
CA SER A 343 -5.01 18.20 -2.82
C SER A 343 -5.56 16.91 -2.24
N SER A 344 -5.77 16.80 -0.93
CA SER A 344 -6.31 15.58 -0.30
C SER A 344 -5.33 14.40 -0.38
N GLU A 345 -5.81 13.18 -0.57
CA GLU A 345 -4.99 11.97 -0.74
C GLU A 345 -3.95 12.14 -1.85
N ALA A 346 -2.82 11.48 -1.71
CA ALA A 346 -1.76 11.50 -2.69
C ALA A 346 -1.02 10.17 -2.72
N VAL A 347 -0.25 9.95 -3.77
CA VAL A 347 0.69 8.84 -3.88
C VAL A 347 2.05 9.34 -4.32
N MET A 348 3.09 8.66 -3.89
CA MET A 348 4.47 9.02 -4.23
C MET A 348 5.20 7.88 -4.92
N THR A 349 6.21 8.25 -5.71
CA THR A 349 7.27 7.35 -6.17
C THR A 349 8.58 8.11 -6.33
N GLU A 350 9.71 7.44 -6.20
CA GLU A 350 11.02 8.02 -6.46
C GLU A 350 11.53 7.57 -7.83
N ALA A 351 12.00 8.50 -8.65
CA ALA A 351 12.61 8.23 -9.94
C ALA A 351 13.79 9.18 -10.18
N ASP A 352 14.94 8.62 -10.55
CA ASP A 352 16.20 9.35 -10.82
C ASP A 352 16.58 10.34 -9.71
N GLY A 353 16.45 9.92 -8.43
CA GLY A 353 16.77 10.70 -7.25
C GLY A 353 15.79 11.83 -6.92
N ARG A 354 14.64 11.87 -7.59
CA ARG A 354 13.55 12.83 -7.34
C ARG A 354 12.34 12.09 -6.82
N VAL A 355 11.64 12.66 -5.84
CA VAL A 355 10.34 12.16 -5.36
C VAL A 355 9.24 12.88 -6.09
N TYR A 356 8.35 12.13 -6.73
CA TYR A 356 7.16 12.61 -7.42
C TYR A 356 5.94 12.34 -6.55
N MET A 357 5.12 13.35 -6.30
CA MET A 357 3.86 13.23 -5.57
C MET A 357 2.69 13.58 -6.51
N PHE A 358 1.85 12.59 -6.78
CA PHE A 358 0.62 12.72 -7.55
C PHE A 358 -0.54 12.96 -6.58
N VAL A 359 -1.27 14.05 -6.77
CA VAL A 359 -2.29 14.50 -5.80
C VAL A 359 -3.70 14.33 -6.33
N ARG A 360 -4.61 13.95 -5.44
CA ARG A 360 -6.05 13.94 -5.69
C ARG A 360 -6.58 15.38 -5.78
N ARG A 361 -7.76 15.58 -6.33
CA ARG A 361 -8.44 16.87 -6.57
C ARG A 361 -7.89 17.73 -7.69
N GLN A 362 -6.69 17.45 -8.18
CA GLN A 362 -6.06 18.19 -9.26
C GLN A 362 -5.32 17.28 -10.23
N ASN A 363 -5.26 17.65 -11.52
CA ASN A 363 -4.49 16.92 -12.54
C ASN A 363 -3.03 17.40 -12.56
N VAL A 364 -2.36 17.32 -11.41
CA VAL A 364 -0.99 17.80 -11.26
C VAL A 364 -0.17 16.85 -10.40
N TYR A 365 1.15 17.01 -10.50
CA TYR A 365 2.11 16.40 -9.58
C TYR A 365 3.11 17.45 -9.07
N TYR A 366 3.73 17.14 -7.96
CA TYR A 366 4.81 17.90 -7.36
C TYR A 366 6.10 17.08 -7.39
N VAL A 367 7.24 17.76 -7.37
CA VAL A 367 8.56 17.11 -7.38
C VAL A 367 9.40 17.64 -6.23
N SER A 368 10.04 16.75 -5.50
CA SER A 368 11.06 17.06 -4.51
C SER A 368 12.42 16.55 -5.01
N GLU A 369 13.44 17.41 -4.95
CA GLU A 369 14.83 17.09 -5.25
C GLU A 369 15.67 16.93 -3.97
N ASP A 370 15.05 17.11 -2.80
CA ASP A 370 15.67 17.08 -1.48
C ASP A 370 14.99 16.08 -0.54
N ASN A 371 14.55 14.95 -1.11
CA ASN A 371 14.01 13.84 -0.36
C ASN A 371 12.75 14.19 0.47
N GLY A 372 11.83 14.99 -0.10
CA GLY A 372 10.55 15.37 0.51
C GLY A 372 10.63 16.55 1.48
N THR A 373 11.78 17.22 1.58
CA THR A 373 11.94 18.40 2.45
C THR A 373 11.24 19.63 1.88
N THR A 374 11.39 19.85 0.56
CA THR A 374 10.67 20.89 -0.18
C THR A 374 10.06 20.34 -1.46
N TRP A 375 9.06 21.03 -2.00
CA TRP A 375 8.31 20.61 -3.17
C TRP A 375 8.21 21.73 -4.20
N SER A 376 8.55 21.43 -5.44
CA SER A 376 8.36 22.29 -6.61
C SER A 376 7.12 21.84 -7.40
N GLY A 377 6.38 22.76 -7.97
CA GLY A 377 5.17 22.52 -8.75
C GLY A 377 4.10 23.55 -8.41
N PRO A 378 2.83 23.34 -8.82
CA PRO A 378 2.31 22.14 -9.51
C PRO A 378 2.76 22.02 -10.96
N LYS A 379 3.01 20.77 -11.42
CA LYS A 379 3.25 20.42 -12.82
C LYS A 379 2.06 19.64 -13.36
N SER A 380 1.63 19.94 -14.60
CA SER A 380 0.49 19.22 -15.23
C SER A 380 0.81 17.75 -15.46
N MET A 381 -0.17 16.88 -15.21
CA MET A 381 -0.06 15.45 -15.55
C MET A 381 0.03 15.21 -17.06
N GLY A 382 -0.59 16.04 -17.89
CA GLY A 382 -0.61 15.81 -19.34
C GLY A 382 -1.47 14.62 -19.82
N ILE A 383 -2.13 13.93 -18.89
CA ILE A 383 -3.10 12.85 -19.15
C ILE A 383 -4.43 13.16 -18.50
N SER A 384 -5.51 12.54 -19.01
CA SER A 384 -6.85 12.70 -18.48
C SER A 384 -7.25 11.50 -17.64
N TYR A 385 -7.65 11.72 -16.40
CA TYR A 385 -8.14 10.71 -15.46
C TYR A 385 -9.10 11.34 -14.44
N ASN A 386 -9.78 10.51 -13.65
CA ASN A 386 -10.64 10.98 -12.58
C ASN A 386 -9.81 11.42 -11.36
N ASN A 387 -9.59 12.70 -11.20
CA ASN A 387 -8.84 13.25 -10.08
C ASN A 387 -9.64 13.30 -8.76
N ASN A 388 -10.89 12.85 -8.74
CA ASN A 388 -11.70 12.69 -7.53
C ASN A 388 -11.70 11.24 -7.02
N CYS A 389 -10.62 10.54 -7.24
CA CYS A 389 -10.37 9.18 -6.75
C CYS A 389 -8.94 9.11 -6.19
N GLN A 390 -8.69 8.16 -5.28
CA GLN A 390 -7.33 7.80 -4.86
C GLN A 390 -6.55 7.28 -6.07
N LEU A 391 -5.25 7.47 -6.04
CA LEU A 391 -4.30 7.20 -7.11
C LEU A 391 -3.27 6.17 -6.68
N THR A 392 -2.66 5.48 -7.64
CA THR A 392 -1.49 4.64 -7.37
C THR A 392 -0.39 4.87 -8.39
N ALA A 393 0.86 4.85 -7.94
CA ALA A 393 2.03 4.98 -8.80
C ALA A 393 3.22 4.21 -8.25
N ILE A 394 4.02 3.63 -9.15
CA ILE A 394 5.32 3.04 -8.83
C ILE A 394 6.35 3.42 -9.88
N THR A 395 7.60 3.43 -9.49
CA THR A 395 8.72 3.39 -10.44
C THR A 395 9.04 1.94 -10.73
N TYR A 396 9.07 1.59 -12.01
CA TYR A 396 9.42 0.25 -12.46
C TYR A 396 10.92 0.02 -12.30
N SER A 397 11.31 -1.16 -11.82
CA SER A 397 12.70 -1.44 -11.45
C SER A 397 13.66 -1.45 -12.64
N LYS A 398 13.19 -1.78 -13.83
CA LYS A 398 14.00 -1.80 -15.05
C LYS A 398 13.84 -0.50 -15.82
N LYS A 399 14.90 -0.08 -16.52
CA LYS A 399 14.79 1.00 -17.49
C LYS A 399 13.91 0.56 -18.65
N VAL A 400 13.07 1.47 -19.14
CA VAL A 400 12.20 1.26 -20.29
C VAL A 400 12.64 2.21 -21.40
N ASN A 401 12.97 1.66 -22.57
CA ASN A 401 13.61 2.42 -23.64
C ASN A 401 14.80 3.27 -23.14
N GLY A 402 15.59 2.71 -22.24
CA GLY A 402 16.75 3.35 -21.63
C GLY A 402 16.46 4.39 -20.54
N LYS A 403 15.19 4.68 -20.25
CA LYS A 403 14.76 5.70 -19.26
C LYS A 403 14.11 5.06 -18.03
N THR A 404 14.10 5.78 -16.93
CA THR A 404 13.29 5.40 -15.76
C THR A 404 11.82 5.55 -16.11
N ALA A 405 11.03 4.55 -15.74
CA ALA A 405 9.62 4.48 -16.03
C ALA A 405 8.78 4.56 -14.75
N ILE A 406 7.70 5.33 -14.82
CA ILE A 406 6.67 5.41 -13.79
C ILE A 406 5.39 4.78 -14.35
N LEU A 407 4.83 3.85 -13.61
CA LEU A 407 3.49 3.32 -13.84
C LEU A 407 2.52 4.04 -12.93
N PHE A 408 1.46 4.62 -13.52
CA PHE A 408 0.41 5.33 -12.82
C PHE A 408 -0.93 4.71 -13.16
N ALA A 409 -1.77 4.41 -12.17
CA ALA A 409 -3.07 3.81 -12.42
C ALA A 409 -4.20 4.57 -11.72
N GLY A 410 -5.35 4.57 -12.37
CA GLY A 410 -6.58 5.19 -11.89
C GLY A 410 -7.74 5.06 -12.89
N PRO A 411 -8.94 5.50 -12.52
CA PRO A 411 -10.08 5.55 -13.42
C PRO A 411 -9.88 6.62 -14.50
N SER A 412 -10.20 6.32 -15.75
CA SER A 412 -10.07 7.27 -16.87
C SER A 412 -11.37 8.04 -17.18
N ASP A 413 -12.51 7.60 -16.67
CA ASP A 413 -13.76 8.35 -16.77
C ASP A 413 -13.72 9.54 -15.81
N THR A 414 -13.65 10.75 -16.33
CA THR A 414 -13.50 11.97 -15.51
C THR A 414 -14.75 12.32 -14.69
N SER A 415 -15.88 11.68 -14.97
CA SER A 415 -17.17 11.91 -14.30
C SER A 415 -17.54 10.83 -13.28
N ALA A 416 -16.96 9.63 -13.41
CA ALA A 416 -17.27 8.48 -12.58
C ALA A 416 -16.02 7.64 -12.28
N ARG A 417 -16.07 6.83 -11.25
CA ARG A 417 -15.01 5.87 -10.89
C ARG A 417 -15.12 4.60 -11.74
N ASN A 418 -14.87 4.75 -13.04
CA ASN A 418 -14.99 3.69 -14.05
C ASN A 418 -13.78 3.69 -14.99
N SER A 419 -13.66 2.60 -15.76
CA SER A 419 -12.70 2.49 -16.87
C SER A 419 -11.25 2.60 -16.40
N GLY A 420 -10.80 1.64 -15.58
CA GLY A 420 -9.43 1.57 -15.05
C GLY A 420 -8.38 1.54 -16.15
N ARG A 421 -7.32 2.32 -15.96
CA ARG A 421 -6.17 2.41 -16.87
C ARG A 421 -4.85 2.37 -16.10
N ILE A 422 -3.82 1.87 -16.76
CA ILE A 422 -2.43 2.02 -16.34
C ILE A 422 -1.69 2.81 -17.43
N TRP A 423 -1.14 3.96 -17.05
CA TRP A 423 -0.30 4.78 -17.92
C TRP A 423 1.17 4.53 -17.62
N LEU A 424 1.97 4.40 -18.69
CA LEU A 424 3.42 4.36 -18.60
C LEU A 424 3.98 5.76 -18.90
N GLY A 425 4.74 6.31 -17.98
CA GLY A 425 5.45 7.58 -18.12
C GLY A 425 6.96 7.39 -18.11
N LEU A 426 7.68 7.99 -19.06
CA LEU A 426 9.13 7.98 -19.12
C LEU A 426 9.68 9.29 -18.54
N VAL A 427 10.53 9.18 -17.51
CA VAL A 427 11.15 10.33 -16.85
C VAL A 427 12.21 10.92 -17.78
N GLN A 428 12.12 12.23 -18.02
CA GLN A 428 13.05 12.97 -18.85
C GLN A 428 14.17 13.58 -17.98
N GLU A 429 15.29 13.97 -18.57
CA GLU A 429 16.45 14.57 -17.88
C GLU A 429 16.05 15.79 -17.02
N ASN A 430 15.12 16.62 -17.51
CA ASN A 430 14.61 17.77 -16.78
C ASN A 430 13.59 17.44 -15.67
N GLY A 431 13.38 16.15 -15.40
CA GLY A 431 12.42 15.66 -14.40
C GLY A 431 10.95 15.77 -14.81
N SER A 432 10.64 16.09 -16.07
CA SER A 432 9.27 15.95 -16.58
C SER A 432 8.96 14.48 -16.90
N ILE A 433 7.67 14.15 -16.94
CA ILE A 433 7.19 12.81 -17.29
C ILE A 433 6.57 12.87 -18.68
N GLN A 434 7.07 12.05 -19.60
CA GLN A 434 6.46 11.85 -20.91
C GLN A 434 5.59 10.60 -20.87
N TRP A 435 4.28 10.79 -20.81
CA TRP A 435 3.31 9.70 -20.82
C TRP A 435 3.13 9.12 -22.22
N GLN A 436 2.96 7.80 -22.31
CA GLN A 436 2.57 7.15 -23.54
C GLN A 436 1.09 7.44 -23.88
N SER A 437 0.76 7.51 -25.15
CA SER A 437 -0.60 7.85 -25.63
C SER A 437 -1.63 6.75 -25.37
N ASP A 438 -1.17 5.48 -25.34
CA ASP A 438 -2.04 4.30 -25.31
C ASP A 438 -1.91 3.61 -23.94
N PRO A 439 -2.70 3.99 -22.92
CA PRO A 439 -2.66 3.33 -21.63
C PRO A 439 -3.24 1.91 -21.69
N TYR A 440 -2.72 1.02 -20.86
CA TYR A 440 -3.31 -0.30 -20.69
C TYR A 440 -4.72 -0.23 -20.13
N VAL A 441 -5.61 -1.05 -20.68
CA VAL A 441 -7.02 -1.10 -20.30
C VAL A 441 -7.23 -2.18 -19.26
N VAL A 442 -7.45 -1.79 -18.01
CA VAL A 442 -7.82 -2.72 -16.92
C VAL A 442 -9.30 -3.06 -17.02
N THR A 443 -10.17 -2.04 -17.02
CA THR A 443 -11.61 -2.20 -17.20
C THR A 443 -12.12 -1.23 -18.26
N ASN A 444 -13.24 -1.58 -18.88
CA ASN A 444 -13.85 -0.72 -19.91
C ASN A 444 -15.33 -0.49 -19.59
N GLY A 445 -15.68 0.72 -19.17
CA GLY A 445 -17.04 1.10 -18.76
C GLY A 445 -17.49 0.53 -17.40
N SER A 446 -16.73 -0.38 -16.81
CA SER A 446 -17.03 -0.96 -15.51
C SER A 446 -16.39 -0.16 -14.37
N HIS A 447 -16.90 -0.36 -13.16
CA HIS A 447 -16.38 0.26 -11.95
C HIS A 447 -14.89 -0.04 -11.76
N TYR A 448 -14.16 0.99 -11.45
CA TYR A 448 -12.76 0.96 -11.05
C TYR A 448 -12.50 2.18 -10.18
N ALA A 449 -12.19 1.95 -8.91
CA ALA A 449 -12.00 3.04 -7.96
C ALA A 449 -10.59 3.02 -7.35
N TYR A 450 -10.49 2.97 -6.04
CA TYR A 450 -9.20 2.92 -5.36
C TYR A 450 -8.38 1.71 -5.79
N SER A 451 -7.09 1.90 -5.97
CA SER A 451 -6.20 0.84 -6.45
C SER A 451 -4.79 0.96 -5.87
N CYS A 452 -4.09 -0.15 -5.84
CA CYS A 452 -2.69 -0.19 -5.49
C CYS A 452 -1.94 -1.14 -6.42
N ILE A 453 -0.87 -0.65 -7.05
CA ILE A 453 0.00 -1.41 -7.95
C ILE A 453 1.31 -1.72 -7.25
N THR A 454 1.86 -2.91 -7.49
CA THR A 454 3.21 -3.31 -7.08
C THR A 454 3.93 -4.05 -8.19
N GLU A 455 5.25 -4.08 -8.16
CA GLU A 455 6.05 -4.91 -9.05
C GLU A 455 6.32 -6.27 -8.38
N LEU A 456 6.12 -7.35 -9.10
CA LEU A 456 6.44 -8.71 -8.69
C LEU A 456 7.92 -9.00 -8.91
N LYS A 457 8.45 -10.01 -8.25
CA LYS A 457 9.87 -10.37 -8.33
C LYS A 457 10.37 -10.69 -9.74
N ASN A 458 9.52 -11.19 -10.61
CA ASN A 458 9.83 -11.48 -12.01
C ASN A 458 9.73 -10.25 -12.95
N GLY A 459 9.27 -9.10 -12.44
CA GLY A 459 9.03 -7.88 -13.20
C GLY A 459 7.63 -7.75 -13.77
N ASP A 460 6.74 -8.71 -13.52
CA ASP A 460 5.30 -8.53 -13.75
C ASP A 460 4.71 -7.58 -12.72
N LEU A 461 3.45 -7.23 -12.87
CA LEU A 461 2.76 -6.29 -12.02
C LEU A 461 1.63 -7.00 -11.27
N GLY A 462 1.46 -6.66 -9.99
CA GLY A 462 0.28 -6.97 -9.22
C GLY A 462 -0.58 -5.72 -9.08
N LEU A 463 -1.85 -5.80 -9.41
CA LEU A 463 -2.83 -4.72 -9.27
C LEU A 463 -3.97 -5.19 -8.39
N LEU A 464 -4.19 -4.49 -7.28
CA LEU A 464 -5.34 -4.68 -6.41
C LEU A 464 -6.24 -3.45 -6.52
N TYR A 465 -7.52 -3.61 -6.84
CA TYR A 465 -8.43 -2.49 -7.08
C TYR A 465 -9.87 -2.78 -6.67
N GLU A 466 -10.61 -1.71 -6.40
CA GLU A 466 -12.07 -1.77 -6.19
C GLU A 466 -12.77 -1.93 -7.55
N TYR A 467 -13.36 -3.11 -7.80
CA TYR A 467 -14.13 -3.37 -9.02
C TYR A 467 -15.65 -3.23 -8.82
N ASP A 468 -16.04 -3.03 -7.59
CA ASP A 468 -17.38 -2.77 -7.09
C ASP A 468 -17.24 -1.93 -5.82
N ASP A 469 -18.26 -1.22 -5.39
CA ASP A 469 -18.24 -0.37 -4.17
C ASP A 469 -17.88 -1.11 -2.88
N ASN A 470 -17.80 -2.43 -2.90
CA ASN A 470 -17.60 -3.26 -1.71
C ASN A 470 -16.62 -4.41 -1.89
N LYS A 471 -16.00 -4.53 -3.07
CA LYS A 471 -15.23 -5.70 -3.45
C LYS A 471 -13.90 -5.30 -4.08
N LEU A 472 -12.88 -6.07 -3.75
CA LEU A 472 -11.55 -5.93 -4.30
C LEU A 472 -11.22 -7.09 -5.22
N GLN A 473 -10.49 -6.81 -6.29
CA GLN A 473 -9.96 -7.79 -7.21
C GLN A 473 -8.45 -7.59 -7.33
N PHE A 474 -7.72 -8.70 -7.26
CA PHE A 474 -6.31 -8.76 -7.62
C PHE A 474 -6.15 -9.30 -9.03
N GLU A 475 -5.29 -8.67 -9.81
CA GLU A 475 -4.87 -9.13 -11.13
C GLU A 475 -3.34 -9.13 -11.23
N LYS A 476 -2.80 -10.22 -11.76
CA LYS A 476 -1.41 -10.32 -12.19
C LYS A 476 -1.33 -9.95 -13.65
N LEU A 477 -0.49 -8.99 -14.00
CA LEU A 477 -0.35 -8.44 -15.34
C LEU A 477 1.09 -8.61 -15.82
N ALA A 478 1.31 -9.24 -16.96
CA ALA A 478 2.62 -9.24 -17.57
C ALA A 478 3.01 -7.81 -18.00
N PHE A 479 4.22 -7.37 -17.67
CA PHE A 479 4.66 -6.02 -18.03
C PHE A 479 4.59 -5.75 -19.53
N GLU A 480 4.92 -6.76 -20.34
CA GLU A 480 4.88 -6.68 -21.81
C GLU A 480 3.46 -6.52 -22.37
N ASP A 481 2.42 -6.98 -21.66
CA ASP A 481 1.03 -6.72 -22.03
C ASP A 481 0.61 -5.29 -21.67
N VAL A 482 1.10 -4.78 -20.53
CA VAL A 482 0.85 -3.40 -20.10
C VAL A 482 1.56 -2.39 -21.00
N ALA A 483 2.74 -2.72 -21.48
CA ALA A 483 3.56 -1.85 -22.33
C ALA A 483 4.15 -2.58 -23.55
N PRO A 484 3.32 -2.99 -24.53
CA PRO A 484 3.75 -3.86 -25.63
C PRO A 484 4.71 -3.18 -26.63
N ASN A 485 4.75 -1.86 -26.65
CA ASN A 485 5.52 -1.07 -27.61
C ASN A 485 6.85 -0.53 -27.06
N VAL A 486 7.33 -1.08 -25.94
CA VAL A 486 8.58 -0.65 -25.29
C VAL A 486 9.53 -1.84 -25.13
N SER A 487 10.78 -1.57 -24.79
CA SER A 487 11.76 -2.58 -24.39
C SER A 487 12.35 -2.28 -23.04
N THR A 488 12.57 -3.33 -22.26
CA THR A 488 13.36 -3.31 -21.04
C THR A 488 14.81 -3.75 -21.26
N ASP A 489 15.16 -4.12 -22.49
CA ASP A 489 16.50 -4.54 -22.87
C ASP A 489 17.46 -3.34 -22.97
N ARG A 490 18.75 -3.58 -22.87
CA ARG A 490 19.78 -2.56 -23.04
C ARG A 490 20.04 -2.22 -24.50
N VAL A 491 19.55 -3.04 -25.43
CA VAL A 491 19.52 -2.80 -26.87
C VAL A 491 18.12 -3.07 -27.39
N TRP A 492 17.56 -2.16 -28.19
CA TRP A 492 16.23 -2.34 -28.79
C TRP A 492 16.14 -1.67 -30.15
N VAL A 493 15.20 -2.12 -30.96
CA VAL A 493 14.98 -1.61 -32.31
C VAL A 493 13.65 -0.90 -32.40
N THR A 494 13.62 0.30 -33.01
CA THR A 494 12.40 1.10 -33.17
C THR A 494 12.14 1.48 -34.62
N ASP A 495 10.88 1.74 -34.95
CA ASP A 495 10.47 2.38 -36.21
C ASP A 495 10.73 3.90 -36.17
N GLU A 496 10.26 4.60 -37.20
CA GLU A 496 10.39 6.06 -37.35
C GLU A 496 9.58 6.86 -36.33
N ASN A 497 8.60 6.21 -35.66
CA ASN A 497 7.75 6.80 -34.63
C ASN A 497 8.24 6.41 -33.21
N ASP A 498 9.47 5.90 -33.08
CA ASP A 498 10.08 5.40 -31.84
C ASP A 498 9.33 4.21 -31.18
N LYS A 499 8.44 3.52 -31.92
CA LYS A 499 7.81 2.29 -31.45
C LYS A 499 8.75 1.11 -31.57
N VAL A 500 8.82 0.27 -30.52
CA VAL A 500 9.66 -0.94 -30.53
C VAL A 500 9.14 -1.95 -31.56
N VAL A 501 10.06 -2.46 -32.38
CA VAL A 501 9.78 -3.44 -33.45
C VAL A 501 10.42 -4.78 -33.11
N LYS A 502 9.59 -5.77 -32.82
CA LYS A 502 10.01 -7.16 -32.56
C LYS A 502 9.82 -8.07 -33.78
N SER A 503 9.06 -7.63 -34.80
CA SER A 503 8.83 -8.37 -36.01
C SER A 503 8.55 -7.45 -37.21
N ALA A 504 8.79 -7.95 -38.43
CA ALA A 504 8.44 -7.25 -39.65
C ALA A 504 8.05 -8.24 -40.77
N VAL A 505 7.16 -7.77 -41.65
CA VAL A 505 6.81 -8.48 -42.89
C VAL A 505 7.41 -7.73 -44.08
N MET A 506 8.09 -8.43 -44.97
CA MET A 506 8.77 -7.85 -46.12
C MET A 506 8.35 -8.60 -47.41
N LYS A 507 8.33 -7.88 -48.52
CA LYS A 507 8.26 -8.48 -49.88
C LYS A 507 9.67 -8.83 -50.41
N PRO A 508 9.81 -9.76 -51.33
CA PRO A 508 11.08 -9.96 -52.03
C PRO A 508 11.60 -8.65 -52.65
N ASP A 509 12.92 -8.46 -52.60
CA ASP A 509 13.66 -7.24 -52.98
C ASP A 509 13.37 -5.98 -52.13
N GLN A 510 12.49 -6.03 -51.13
CA GLN A 510 12.20 -4.91 -50.27
C GLN A 510 13.38 -4.59 -49.33
N THR A 511 13.60 -3.31 -49.12
CA THR A 511 14.53 -2.79 -48.11
C THR A 511 13.75 -1.98 -47.07
N VAL A 512 13.96 -2.28 -45.80
CA VAL A 512 13.39 -1.51 -44.67
C VAL A 512 14.51 -1.12 -43.73
N SER A 513 14.27 -0.07 -42.98
CA SER A 513 15.26 0.43 -42.02
C SER A 513 14.62 0.76 -40.70
N TYR A 514 15.35 0.51 -39.64
CA TYR A 514 14.94 0.73 -38.25
C TYR A 514 16.06 1.45 -37.51
N LYS A 515 15.72 2.14 -36.43
CA LYS A 515 16.69 2.74 -35.52
C LYS A 515 17.10 1.69 -34.48
N VAL A 516 18.39 1.55 -34.25
CA VAL A 516 18.91 0.75 -33.12
C VAL A 516 19.23 1.71 -31.98
N ASN A 517 18.65 1.42 -30.83
CA ASN A 517 18.86 2.19 -29.61
C ASN A 517 19.62 1.34 -28.60
N THR A 518 20.47 1.98 -27.80
CA THR A 518 21.26 1.36 -26.75
C THR A 518 21.17 2.18 -25.47
N SER A 519 21.26 1.52 -24.31
CA SER A 519 21.26 2.20 -23.01
C SER A 519 22.58 2.90 -22.68
N LYS A 520 23.63 2.66 -23.47
CA LYS A 520 24.95 3.33 -23.34
C LYS A 520 25.25 4.10 -24.62
N GLU A 521 25.80 5.31 -24.47
CA GLU A 521 26.48 6.01 -25.58
C GLU A 521 27.69 5.18 -26.02
N ASP A 522 27.98 5.16 -27.31
CA ASP A 522 29.12 4.45 -27.93
C ASP A 522 29.13 2.92 -27.76
N ALA A 523 27.97 2.29 -27.53
CA ALA A 523 27.88 0.84 -27.47
C ALA A 523 28.25 0.18 -28.80
N ASN A 524 29.07 -0.87 -28.74
CA ASN A 524 29.42 -1.66 -29.93
C ASN A 524 28.25 -2.53 -30.37
N VAL A 525 27.60 -2.17 -31.44
CA VAL A 525 26.43 -2.90 -31.98
C VAL A 525 26.85 -3.83 -33.15
N GLN A 526 26.46 -5.09 -33.05
CA GLN A 526 26.63 -6.09 -34.09
C GLN A 526 25.24 -6.60 -34.53
N VAL A 527 25.13 -6.96 -35.82
CA VAL A 527 23.90 -7.51 -36.35
C VAL A 527 24.19 -8.80 -37.12
N SER A 528 23.30 -9.76 -36.97
CA SER A 528 23.37 -11.01 -37.69
C SER A 528 21.99 -11.44 -38.21
N SER A 529 21.97 -12.19 -39.30
CA SER A 529 20.77 -12.82 -39.85
C SER A 529 20.93 -14.32 -39.81
N SER A 530 19.94 -15.04 -39.32
CA SER A 530 19.95 -16.53 -39.32
C SER A 530 19.93 -17.13 -40.73
N ASN A 531 19.50 -16.35 -41.73
CA ASN A 531 19.55 -16.75 -43.13
C ASN A 531 19.77 -15.54 -44.06
N ARG A 532 21.04 -15.24 -44.35
CA ARG A 532 21.44 -14.14 -45.25
C ARG A 532 21.02 -14.34 -46.72
N ALA A 533 20.70 -15.58 -47.12
CA ALA A 533 20.16 -15.84 -48.44
C ALA A 533 18.70 -15.41 -48.60
N VAL A 534 18.01 -15.18 -47.49
CA VAL A 534 16.63 -14.66 -47.43
C VAL A 534 16.61 -13.19 -47.07
N VAL A 535 17.27 -12.80 -45.95
CA VAL A 535 17.35 -11.41 -45.50
C VAL A 535 18.80 -11.04 -45.12
N GLY A 536 19.34 -10.05 -45.79
CA GLY A 536 20.58 -9.40 -45.39
C GLY A 536 20.30 -8.36 -44.32
N ALA A 537 21.14 -8.30 -43.26
CA ALA A 537 21.07 -7.29 -42.19
C ALA A 537 22.42 -6.55 -42.12
N THR A 538 22.36 -5.22 -42.02
CA THR A 538 23.54 -4.37 -41.86
C THR A 538 23.23 -3.27 -40.83
N TYR A 539 24.24 -2.90 -40.06
CA TYR A 539 24.15 -1.80 -39.08
C TYR A 539 25.17 -0.73 -39.45
N LYS A 540 24.75 0.52 -39.45
CA LYS A 540 25.61 1.68 -39.62
C LYS A 540 24.97 2.91 -39.00
N ASP A 541 25.72 3.68 -38.24
CA ASP A 541 25.34 4.99 -37.68
C ASP A 541 23.96 4.98 -36.98
N GLY A 542 23.74 4.01 -36.08
CA GLY A 542 22.47 3.85 -35.35
C GLY A 542 21.33 3.23 -36.15
N LYS A 543 21.56 2.83 -37.42
CA LYS A 543 20.54 2.35 -38.33
C LYS A 543 20.73 0.87 -38.68
N LEU A 544 19.73 0.05 -38.40
CA LEU A 544 19.61 -1.31 -38.91
C LEU A 544 18.91 -1.25 -40.27
N THR A 545 19.55 -1.80 -41.29
CA THR A 545 18.96 -1.96 -42.64
C THR A 545 18.80 -3.43 -42.96
N LEU A 546 17.57 -3.83 -43.28
CA LEU A 546 17.19 -5.16 -43.68
C LEU A 546 16.87 -5.16 -45.19
N LYS A 547 17.43 -6.10 -45.93
CA LYS A 547 17.15 -6.29 -47.34
C LYS A 547 16.73 -7.73 -47.63
N ALA A 548 15.47 -7.93 -48.01
CA ALA A 548 15.01 -9.21 -48.53
C ALA A 548 15.62 -9.47 -49.92
N ARG A 549 16.00 -10.72 -50.21
CA ARG A 549 16.55 -11.08 -51.50
C ARG A 549 15.44 -11.19 -52.57
N SER A 550 15.74 -10.80 -53.77
CA SER A 550 14.77 -10.79 -54.91
C SER A 550 14.32 -12.18 -55.36
N ASN A 551 15.12 -13.20 -55.10
CA ASN A 551 14.84 -14.59 -55.48
C ASN A 551 14.10 -15.39 -54.38
N VAL A 552 13.59 -14.76 -53.34
CA VAL A 552 12.80 -15.43 -52.31
C VAL A 552 11.40 -15.68 -52.84
N THR A 553 10.94 -16.92 -52.73
CA THR A 553 9.60 -17.37 -53.13
C THR A 553 8.89 -18.03 -51.94
N GLY A 554 7.59 -17.86 -51.87
CA GLY A 554 6.77 -18.36 -50.79
C GLY A 554 7.10 -17.71 -49.44
N LEU A 555 6.52 -18.22 -48.38
CA LEU A 555 6.71 -17.70 -47.03
C LEU A 555 8.04 -18.20 -46.44
N LYS A 556 8.89 -17.27 -46.00
CA LYS A 556 10.15 -17.54 -45.28
C LYS A 556 10.21 -16.75 -43.99
N GLN A 557 10.65 -17.39 -42.92
CA GLN A 557 10.90 -16.76 -41.63
C GLN A 557 12.40 -16.72 -41.33
N VAL A 558 12.89 -15.58 -40.89
CA VAL A 558 14.31 -15.34 -40.59
C VAL A 558 14.39 -14.60 -39.27
N LYS A 559 15.31 -14.97 -38.41
CA LYS A 559 15.64 -14.23 -37.20
C LYS A 559 16.80 -13.27 -37.48
N VAL A 560 16.61 -12.00 -37.21
CA VAL A 560 17.69 -11.00 -37.21
C VAL A 560 18.01 -10.67 -35.75
N THR A 561 19.26 -10.90 -35.38
CA THR A 561 19.74 -10.60 -34.01
C THR A 561 20.56 -9.33 -34.04
N VAL A 562 20.25 -8.41 -33.15
CA VAL A 562 21.00 -7.20 -32.85
C VAL A 562 21.62 -7.37 -31.48
N THR A 563 22.94 -7.34 -31.40
CA THR A 563 23.69 -7.54 -30.15
C THR A 563 24.41 -6.25 -29.77
N SER A 564 24.36 -5.88 -28.51
CA SER A 564 25.17 -4.81 -27.93
C SER A 564 25.82 -5.34 -26.66
N GLU A 565 27.15 -5.38 -26.66
CA GLU A 565 27.95 -6.01 -25.59
C GLU A 565 27.52 -7.49 -25.39
N ASP A 566 26.96 -7.84 -24.25
CA ASP A 566 26.52 -9.17 -23.84
C ASP A 566 24.99 -9.38 -23.97
N GLU A 567 24.24 -8.37 -24.41
CA GLU A 567 22.78 -8.48 -24.61
C GLU A 567 22.40 -8.49 -26.10
N SER A 568 21.34 -9.21 -26.41
CA SER A 568 20.83 -9.34 -27.75
C SER A 568 19.32 -9.26 -27.83
N VAL A 569 18.80 -8.55 -28.84
CA VAL A 569 17.39 -8.57 -29.20
C VAL A 569 17.21 -9.29 -30.56
N VAL A 570 16.14 -10.06 -30.66
CA VAL A 570 15.81 -10.85 -31.87
C VAL A 570 14.56 -10.27 -32.52
N MET A 571 14.68 -9.93 -33.81
CA MET A 571 13.55 -9.56 -34.65
C MET A 571 13.13 -10.76 -35.51
N ASN A 572 11.85 -11.08 -35.55
CA ASN A 572 11.29 -12.11 -36.42
C ASN A 572 10.86 -11.49 -37.76
N ILE A 573 11.55 -11.81 -38.83
CA ILE A 573 11.29 -11.27 -40.16
C ILE A 573 10.59 -12.33 -41.01
N THR A 574 9.41 -11.99 -41.49
CA THR A 574 8.68 -12.81 -42.48
C THR A 574 8.85 -12.21 -43.86
N VAL A 575 9.33 -12.99 -44.83
CA VAL A 575 9.36 -12.57 -46.23
C VAL A 575 8.32 -13.39 -46.97
N THR A 576 7.45 -12.73 -47.72
CA THR A 576 6.38 -13.39 -48.51
C THR A 576 6.14 -12.64 -49.80
N ASP A 577 5.93 -13.39 -50.89
CA ASP A 577 5.52 -12.90 -52.20
C ASP A 577 3.99 -12.86 -52.40
N SER A 578 3.23 -13.42 -51.45
CA SER A 578 1.77 -13.33 -51.45
C SER A 578 1.31 -11.94 -51.02
N GLU A 579 0.28 -11.41 -51.65
CA GLU A 579 -0.48 -10.25 -51.14
C GLU A 579 -1.37 -10.76 -49.99
N ASN A 580 -1.19 -10.14 -48.81
CA ASN A 580 -2.13 -10.33 -47.69
C ASN A 580 -3.39 -9.50 -47.92
#